data_b84fc3accad17038e91a41ba1b68f76e
#
_entry.id   b84fc3accad17038e91a41ba1b68f76e
#
_cell.length_a   1.000
_cell.length_b   1.000
_cell.length_c   1.000
_cell.angle_alpha   90.00
_cell.angle_beta   90.00
_cell.angle_gamma   90.00
#
_symmetry.space_group_name_H-M   'P 1'
#
loop_
_entity.id
_entity.type
_entity.pdbx_description
1 polymer ?
#
loop_
_entity_poly.entity_id
_entity_poly.type
_entity_poly.pdbx_seq_one_letter_code
_entity_poly.pdbx_strand_id
1 'polypeptide(L)'
;MFRDSLTLLITNIRTQCPHAKIGYVTPWYCDYPGFKQVCKTIQKVCKQHGVPVLNNYRKSSIIKVRDEEFRKKYFQGPKDTAHLNNAGHDLFLPVGMDWFLKNIINNDEECHK
;
A
#
# COMPACT_ATOMS: atom_id res chain seq x y z
N MET A 1 -18.77 6.51 -1.17
CA MET A 1 -18.38 7.06 0.13
C MET A 1 -16.90 6.94 0.37
N PHE A 2 -16.30 5.76 0.32
CA PHE A 2 -14.86 5.62 0.51
C PHE A 2 -14.06 6.47 -0.49
N ARG A 3 -14.49 6.48 -1.76
CA ARG A 3 -13.84 7.27 -2.81
C ARG A 3 -13.79 8.75 -2.46
N ASP A 4 -14.89 9.29 -1.98
CA ASP A 4 -14.96 10.71 -1.64
C ASP A 4 -14.13 11.02 -0.42
N SER A 5 -14.11 10.11 0.56
CA SER A 5 -13.30 10.26 1.76
C SER A 5 -11.80 10.25 1.44
N LEU A 6 -11.37 9.35 0.57
CA LEU A 6 -9.97 9.29 0.15
C LEU A 6 -9.57 10.53 -0.63
N THR A 7 -10.43 10.99 -1.55
CA THR A 7 -10.21 12.21 -2.31
C THR A 7 -10.06 13.41 -1.36
N LEU A 8 -10.95 13.52 -0.38
CA LEU A 8 -10.91 14.60 0.59
C LEU A 8 -9.63 14.57 1.42
N LEU A 9 -9.21 13.38 1.84
CA LEU A 9 -7.97 13.23 2.63
C LEU A 9 -6.76 13.73 1.83
N ILE A 10 -6.61 13.29 0.59
CA ILE A 10 -5.49 13.70 -0.26
C ILE A 10 -5.53 15.22 -0.49
N THR A 11 -6.69 15.76 -0.79
CA THR A 11 -6.87 17.18 -1.03
C THR A 11 -6.51 18.00 0.21
N ASN A 12 -6.96 17.56 1.39
CA ASN A 12 -6.67 18.26 2.64
C ASN A 12 -5.17 18.23 2.97
N ILE A 13 -4.50 17.09 2.76
CA ILE A 13 -3.06 17.01 2.99
C ILE A 13 -2.33 17.99 2.08
N ARG A 14 -2.69 18.05 0.80
CA ARG A 14 -2.04 18.93 -0.15
C ARG A 14 -2.32 20.41 0.12
N THR A 15 -3.49 20.72 0.66
CA THR A 15 -3.84 22.08 1.02
C THR A 15 -3.05 22.54 2.24
N GLN A 16 -2.95 21.70 3.26
CA GLN A 16 -2.28 22.07 4.51
C GLN A 16 -0.77 21.91 4.44
N CYS A 17 -0.29 20.95 3.64
CA CYS A 17 1.13 20.65 3.51
C CYS A 17 1.49 20.56 2.03
N PRO A 18 1.54 21.69 1.30
CA PRO A 18 1.68 21.66 -0.16
C PRO A 18 2.98 21.03 -0.67
N HIS A 19 4.00 20.92 0.19
CA HIS A 19 5.27 20.30 -0.19
C HIS A 19 5.38 18.84 0.28
N ALA A 20 4.35 18.30 0.94
CA ALA A 20 4.37 16.92 1.39
C ALA A 20 4.29 15.97 0.21
N LYS A 21 5.09 14.91 0.27
CA LYS A 21 5.03 13.82 -0.69
C LYS A 21 4.12 12.74 -0.15
N ILE A 22 3.21 12.25 -0.97
CA ILE A 22 2.20 11.30 -0.56
C ILE A 22 2.40 10.01 -1.33
N GLY A 23 2.38 8.89 -0.63
CA GLY A 23 2.33 7.56 -1.21
C GLY A 23 1.27 6.73 -0.50
N TYR A 24 0.78 5.71 -1.14
CA TYR A 24 -0.22 4.81 -0.57
C TYR A 24 0.25 3.37 -0.70
N VAL A 25 0.17 2.61 0.39
CA VAL A 25 0.48 1.18 0.41
C VAL A 25 -0.82 0.44 0.69
N THR A 26 -1.27 -0.39 -0.25
CA THR A 26 -2.50 -1.16 -0.04
C THR A 26 -2.25 -2.31 0.94
N PRO A 27 -3.31 -2.79 1.63
CA PRO A 27 -3.22 -4.04 2.38
C PRO A 27 -2.91 -5.23 1.46
N TRP A 28 -2.52 -6.34 2.07
CA TRP A 28 -2.33 -7.59 1.31
C TRP A 28 -3.66 -8.17 0.87
N TYR A 29 -3.59 -9.17 -0.02
CA TYR A 29 -4.76 -9.86 -0.51
C TYR A 29 -5.60 -10.42 0.65
N CYS A 30 -6.91 -10.27 0.53
CA CYS A 30 -7.88 -10.71 1.53
C CYS A 30 -9.17 -11.08 0.81
N ASP A 31 -9.82 -12.14 1.25
CA ASP A 31 -11.08 -12.61 0.65
C ASP A 31 -12.32 -11.91 1.22
N TYR A 32 -12.14 -10.89 2.01
CA TYR A 32 -13.26 -10.18 2.62
C TYR A 32 -14.15 -9.54 1.55
N PRO A 33 -15.48 -9.73 1.63
CA PRO A 33 -16.40 -9.17 0.63
C PRO A 33 -16.23 -7.66 0.48
N GLY A 34 -16.17 -7.20 -0.76
CA GLY A 34 -16.01 -5.77 -1.07
C GLY A 34 -14.58 -5.23 -0.99
N PHE A 35 -13.64 -5.99 -0.45
CA PHE A 35 -12.27 -5.52 -0.26
C PHE A 35 -11.55 -5.28 -1.59
N LYS A 36 -11.81 -6.15 -2.56
CA LYS A 36 -11.27 -5.99 -3.92
C LYS A 36 -11.70 -4.64 -4.51
N GLN A 37 -12.96 -4.27 -4.32
CA GLN A 37 -13.49 -3.00 -4.84
C GLN A 37 -12.85 -1.81 -4.14
N VAL A 38 -12.61 -1.91 -2.84
CA VAL A 38 -11.89 -0.87 -2.09
C VAL A 38 -10.50 -0.66 -2.68
N CYS A 39 -9.76 -1.74 -2.93
CA CYS A 39 -8.41 -1.63 -3.49
C CYS A 39 -8.42 -1.06 -4.91
N LYS A 40 -9.42 -1.40 -5.72
CA LYS A 40 -9.57 -0.80 -7.05
C LYS A 40 -9.83 0.71 -6.94
N THR A 41 -10.64 1.13 -5.99
CA THR A 41 -10.94 2.54 -5.75
C THR A 41 -9.67 3.29 -5.32
N ILE A 42 -8.86 2.70 -4.45
CA ILE A 42 -7.57 3.27 -4.04
C ILE A 42 -6.69 3.53 -5.28
N GLN A 43 -6.54 2.52 -6.15
CA GLN A 43 -5.75 2.66 -7.37
C GLN A 43 -6.26 3.80 -8.24
N LYS A 44 -7.55 3.86 -8.44
CA LYS A 44 -8.17 4.86 -9.31
C LYS A 44 -8.01 6.28 -8.77
N VAL A 45 -8.34 6.49 -7.51
CA VAL A 45 -8.26 7.82 -6.88
C VAL A 45 -6.81 8.29 -6.82
N CYS A 46 -5.89 7.42 -6.40
CA CYS A 46 -4.49 7.78 -6.30
C CYS A 46 -3.91 8.12 -7.68
N LYS A 47 -4.29 7.39 -8.71
CA LYS A 47 -3.87 7.69 -10.07
C LYS A 47 -4.37 9.07 -10.52
N GLN A 48 -5.63 9.40 -10.21
CA GLN A 48 -6.20 10.70 -10.57
C GLN A 48 -5.49 11.86 -9.90
N HIS A 49 -4.93 11.63 -8.72
CA HIS A 49 -4.26 12.68 -7.93
C HIS A 49 -2.74 12.59 -7.98
N GLY A 50 -2.19 11.73 -8.83
CA GLY A 50 -0.74 11.60 -8.96
C GLY A 50 -0.07 11.03 -7.72
N VAL A 51 -0.76 10.20 -6.94
CA VAL A 51 -0.24 9.54 -5.75
C VAL A 51 0.25 8.15 -6.13
N PRO A 52 1.55 7.84 -5.97
CA PRO A 52 2.04 6.48 -6.25
C PRO A 52 1.48 5.47 -5.26
N VAL A 53 1.23 4.26 -5.74
CA VAL A 53 0.64 3.19 -4.94
C VAL A 53 1.54 1.96 -4.99
N LEU A 54 1.87 1.40 -3.81
CA LEU A 54 2.45 0.07 -3.72
C LEU A 54 1.28 -0.91 -3.55
N ASN A 55 1.00 -1.67 -4.59
CA ASN A 55 -0.16 -2.57 -4.62
C ASN A 55 0.21 -3.94 -4.05
N ASN A 56 -0.01 -4.13 -2.75
CA ASN A 56 0.19 -5.42 -2.08
C ASN A 56 -1.03 -6.33 -2.15
N TYR A 57 -2.17 -5.82 -2.60
CA TYR A 57 -3.39 -6.61 -2.69
C TYR A 57 -3.34 -7.65 -3.82
N ARG A 58 -2.53 -7.43 -4.84
CA ARG A 58 -2.43 -8.36 -5.97
C ARG A 58 -1.94 -9.74 -5.51
N LYS A 59 -2.43 -10.79 -6.15
CA LYS A 59 -2.11 -12.19 -5.78
C LYS A 59 -0.64 -12.54 -5.95
N SER A 60 0.05 -11.83 -6.81
CA SER A 60 1.48 -12.04 -7.08
C SER A 60 2.41 -11.23 -6.17
N SER A 61 1.89 -10.63 -5.12
CA SER A 61 2.73 -9.89 -4.18
C SER A 61 3.63 -10.84 -3.38
N ILE A 62 4.67 -10.29 -2.77
CA ILE A 62 5.61 -11.08 -1.97
C ILE A 62 4.94 -11.67 -0.73
N ILE A 63 3.86 -11.06 -0.25
CA ILE A 63 3.13 -11.54 0.93
C ILE A 63 2.08 -12.55 0.49
N LYS A 64 2.38 -13.83 0.72
CA LYS A 64 1.54 -14.95 0.30
C LYS A 64 0.48 -15.27 1.36
N VAL A 65 -0.43 -14.35 1.57
CA VAL A 65 -1.39 -14.42 2.67
C VAL A 65 -2.30 -15.66 2.62
N ARG A 66 -2.52 -16.21 1.42
CA ARG A 66 -3.38 -17.41 1.27
C ARG A 66 -2.65 -18.72 1.54
N ASP A 67 -1.33 -18.70 1.66
CA ASP A 67 -0.52 -19.90 1.88
C ASP A 67 -0.33 -20.11 3.38
N GLU A 68 -0.83 -21.23 3.91
CA GLU A 68 -0.76 -21.52 5.33
C GLU A 68 0.69 -21.63 5.83
N GLU A 69 1.57 -22.26 5.05
CA GLU A 69 2.97 -22.38 5.43
C GLU A 69 3.64 -21.01 5.50
N PHE A 70 3.27 -20.13 4.57
CA PHE A 70 3.77 -18.75 4.61
C PHE A 70 3.30 -18.04 5.88
N ARG A 71 2.01 -18.19 6.25
CA ARG A 71 1.47 -17.56 7.45
C ARG A 71 2.13 -18.07 8.73
N LYS A 72 2.41 -19.36 8.80
CA LYS A 72 3.12 -19.94 9.94
C LYS A 72 4.49 -19.31 10.14
N LYS A 73 5.17 -19.00 9.05
CA LYS A 73 6.54 -18.47 9.09
C LYS A 73 6.58 -16.95 9.25
N TYR A 74 5.67 -16.22 8.63
CA TYR A 74 5.78 -14.78 8.47
C TYR A 74 4.67 -13.95 9.12
N PHE A 75 3.62 -14.56 9.59
CA PHE A 75 2.53 -13.88 10.30
C PHE A 75 2.57 -14.16 11.79
N GLN A 76 1.79 -13.42 12.57
CA GLN A 76 1.72 -13.60 14.02
C GLN A 76 1.17 -14.96 14.42
N GLY A 77 0.41 -15.61 13.55
CA GLY A 77 -0.08 -16.97 13.73
C GLY A 77 -0.60 -17.51 12.42
N PRO A 78 -0.80 -18.86 12.32
CA PRO A 78 -1.20 -19.49 11.05
C PRO A 78 -2.60 -19.08 10.56
N LYS A 79 -3.42 -18.55 11.46
CA LYS A 79 -4.76 -18.07 11.12
C LYS A 79 -4.83 -16.55 10.97
N ASP A 80 -3.76 -15.84 11.30
CA ASP A 80 -3.69 -14.39 11.16
C ASP A 80 -3.38 -14.05 9.70
N THR A 81 -4.22 -13.24 9.08
CA THR A 81 -4.05 -12.84 7.69
C THR A 81 -3.71 -11.36 7.56
N ALA A 82 -3.47 -10.67 8.67
CA ALA A 82 -3.26 -9.23 8.68
C ALA A 82 -1.92 -8.78 9.26
N HIS A 83 -1.40 -9.49 10.25
CA HIS A 83 -0.27 -9.01 11.05
C HIS A 83 0.98 -9.86 10.82
N LEU A 84 1.99 -9.25 10.20
CA LEU A 84 3.29 -9.89 10.04
C LEU A 84 4.00 -10.01 11.38
N ASN A 85 4.77 -11.09 11.54
CA ASN A 85 5.73 -11.19 12.65
C ASN A 85 7.05 -10.53 12.26
N ASN A 86 8.09 -10.65 13.11
CA ASN A 86 9.38 -10.02 12.82
C ASN A 86 10.00 -10.54 11.52
N ALA A 87 9.91 -11.83 11.25
CA ALA A 87 10.42 -12.41 10.01
C ALA A 87 9.66 -11.88 8.80
N GLY A 88 8.35 -11.67 8.93
CA GLY A 88 7.53 -11.10 7.87
C GLY A 88 7.88 -9.66 7.59
N HIS A 89 8.10 -8.86 8.62
CA HIS A 89 8.55 -7.49 8.46
C HIS A 89 9.92 -7.42 7.79
N ASP A 90 10.85 -8.29 8.18
CA ASP A 90 12.17 -8.37 7.55
C ASP A 90 12.07 -8.73 6.07
N LEU A 91 11.16 -9.64 5.73
CA LEU A 91 10.92 -10.02 4.34
C LEU A 91 10.39 -8.86 3.51
N PHE A 92 9.45 -8.10 4.07
CA PHE A 92 8.79 -7.00 3.35
C PHE A 92 9.66 -5.74 3.28
N LEU A 93 10.54 -5.52 4.24
CA LEU A 93 11.30 -4.28 4.37
C LEU A 93 12.03 -3.88 3.08
N PRO A 94 12.80 -4.78 2.41
CA PRO A 94 13.47 -4.39 1.17
C PRO A 94 12.51 -3.94 0.07
N VAL A 95 11.35 -4.58 -0.02
CA VAL A 95 10.33 -4.25 -1.01
C VAL A 95 9.74 -2.87 -0.73
N GLY A 96 9.34 -2.63 0.50
CA GLY A 96 8.80 -1.34 0.91
C GLY A 96 9.81 -0.21 0.79
N MET A 97 11.05 -0.45 1.19
CA MET A 97 12.11 0.55 1.11
C MET A 97 12.47 0.89 -0.34
N ASP A 98 12.58 -0.12 -1.20
CA ASP A 98 12.86 0.10 -2.62
C ASP A 98 11.77 0.96 -3.26
N TRP A 99 10.52 0.61 -3.01
CA TRP A 99 9.39 1.37 -3.53
C TRP A 99 9.39 2.81 -3.00
N PHE A 100 9.61 2.97 -1.71
CA PHE A 100 9.62 4.28 -1.05
C PHE A 100 10.73 5.17 -1.61
N LEU A 101 11.93 4.63 -1.75
CA LEU A 101 13.04 5.40 -2.30
C LEU A 101 12.78 5.84 -3.74
N LYS A 102 12.25 4.95 -4.56
CA LYS A 102 11.99 5.24 -5.97
C LYS A 102 10.84 6.21 -6.18
N ASN A 103 9.77 6.08 -5.40
CA ASN A 103 8.53 6.79 -5.67
C ASN A 103 8.32 8.01 -4.79
N ILE A 104 8.94 8.07 -3.63
CA ILE A 104 8.77 9.17 -2.69
C ILE A 104 10.04 10.02 -2.59
N ILE A 105 11.18 9.40 -2.30
CA ILE A 105 12.41 10.14 -2.05
C ILE A 105 13.06 10.62 -3.35
N ASN A 106 13.26 9.71 -4.31
CA ASN A 106 14.00 10.00 -5.53
C ASN A 106 13.13 10.53 -6.68
N ASN A 107 11.91 10.92 -6.38
CA ASN A 107 10.96 11.42 -7.37
C ASN A 107 11.00 12.95 -7.51
N ASP A 108 11.97 13.61 -6.89
CA ASP A 108 12.08 15.06 -6.90
C ASP A 108 12.36 15.65 -8.28
N GLU A 109 13.04 14.90 -9.14
CA GLU A 109 13.42 15.37 -10.46
C GLU A 109 12.22 15.77 -11.31
N GLU A 110 11.07 15.13 -11.10
CA GLU A 110 9.85 15.45 -11.83
C GLU A 110 9.29 16.79 -11.41
N CYS A 111 9.58 17.24 -10.21
CA CYS A 111 9.10 18.51 -9.69
C CYS A 111 9.84 19.71 -10.31
N HIS A 112 10.97 19.48 -10.95
CA HIS A 112 11.80 20.53 -11.53
C HIS A 112 11.57 20.68 -13.03
N LYS A 113 10.70 19.88 -13.56
CA LYS A 113 10.34 19.92 -14.97
C LYS A 113 9.07 20.73 -15.16
#